data_f7290bab8fd2b1af1886b47046a4cd81
#
_entry.id   f7290bab8fd2b1af1886b47046a4cd81
#
_cell.length_a   1.000
_cell.length_b   1.000
_cell.length_c   1.000
_cell.angle_alpha   90.00
_cell.angle_beta   90.00
_cell.angle_gamma   90.00
#
_symmetry.space_group_name_H-M   'P 1'
#
loop_
_entity.id
_entity.type
_entity.pdbx_description
1 polymer ?
#
loop_
_entity_poly.entity_id
_entity_poly.type
_entity_poly.pdbx_seq_one_letter_code
_entity_poly.pdbx_strand_id
1 'polypeptide(L)'
;MALTEIPALTYVLSEDSKQLEIKFSGETHIYTADQVETLIYLLTAQRAKMLPSVPHLASEVQPDHVLIADAYELQVLPEHAALQVWMQHAGFGWGLVTIPVAGAEHIWQELIELGKTNPEPPSGQLQ
;
A
#
# COMPACT_ATOMS: atom_id res chain seq x y z
N MET A 1 -0.07 -19.63 0.33
CA MET A 1 1.20 -19.86 1.02
C MET A 1 1.02 -19.58 2.49
N ALA A 2 1.38 -20.49 3.35
CA ALA A 2 1.31 -20.23 4.78
C ALA A 2 2.30 -19.12 5.16
N LEU A 3 1.89 -18.22 6.05
CA LEU A 3 2.80 -17.23 6.61
C LEU A 3 3.90 -17.96 7.38
N THR A 4 5.14 -17.73 6.97
CA THR A 4 6.29 -18.29 7.68
C THR A 4 6.56 -17.42 8.90
N GLU A 5 6.63 -18.04 10.08
CA GLU A 5 7.03 -17.32 11.28
C GLU A 5 8.41 -16.72 11.10
N ILE A 6 8.58 -15.48 11.54
CA ILE A 6 9.89 -14.85 11.66
C ILE A 6 10.44 -15.23 13.04
N PRO A 7 11.46 -16.09 13.11
CA PRO A 7 11.96 -16.57 14.39
C PRO A 7 12.50 -15.42 15.25
N ALA A 8 12.15 -15.43 16.52
CA ALA A 8 12.71 -14.53 17.53
C ALA A 8 12.53 -13.03 17.25
N LEU A 9 11.51 -12.66 16.47
CA LEU A 9 11.14 -11.26 16.27
C LEU A 9 10.07 -10.86 17.27
N THR A 10 10.35 -9.84 18.08
CA THR A 10 9.35 -9.19 18.94
C THR A 10 9.41 -7.68 18.74
N TYR A 11 8.32 -7.00 19.02
CA TYR A 11 8.25 -5.55 18.89
C TYR A 11 7.39 -4.94 19.97
N VAL A 12 7.75 -3.75 20.42
CA VAL A 12 7.00 -3.00 21.42
C VAL A 12 6.95 -1.53 21.03
N LEU A 13 5.76 -0.96 21.00
CA LEU A 13 5.58 0.47 20.80
C LEU A 13 5.76 1.20 22.14
N SER A 14 6.49 2.33 22.14
CA SER A 14 6.65 3.16 23.33
C SER A 14 5.31 3.74 23.80
N GLU A 15 5.22 4.12 25.07
CA GLU A 15 4.00 4.68 25.65
C GLU A 15 3.53 5.95 24.93
N ASP A 16 4.48 6.78 24.47
CA ASP A 16 4.17 8.00 23.71
C ASP A 16 3.96 7.75 22.22
N SER A 17 4.04 6.50 21.77
CA SER A 17 3.89 6.08 20.37
C SER A 17 4.90 6.70 19.38
N LYS A 18 6.01 7.19 19.88
CA LYS A 18 7.04 7.85 19.04
C LYS A 18 8.20 6.95 18.66
N GLN A 19 8.33 5.81 19.33
CA GLN A 19 9.43 4.88 19.11
C GLN A 19 8.92 3.45 19.01
N LEU A 20 9.55 2.68 18.14
CA LEU A 20 9.31 1.24 18.01
C LEU A 20 10.58 0.50 18.41
N GLU A 21 10.47 -0.35 19.42
CA GLU A 21 11.53 -1.27 19.79
C GLU A 21 11.34 -2.57 19.03
N ILE A 22 12.35 -2.98 18.31
CA ILE A 22 12.38 -4.28 17.62
C ILE A 22 13.51 -5.10 18.22
N LYS A 23 13.18 -6.29 18.69
CA LYS A 23 14.14 -7.26 19.18
C LYS A 23 14.19 -8.45 18.23
N PHE A 24 15.36 -8.68 17.69
CA PHE A 24 15.60 -9.75 16.73
C PHE A 24 16.89 -10.49 17.09
N SER A 25 16.80 -11.82 17.23
CA SER A 25 17.95 -12.67 17.55
C SER A 25 18.77 -12.20 18.77
N GLY A 26 18.10 -11.69 19.80
CA GLY A 26 18.76 -11.20 21.01
C GLY A 26 19.28 -9.76 20.96
N GLU A 27 19.27 -9.15 19.79
CA GLU A 27 19.60 -7.73 19.62
C GLU A 27 18.36 -6.87 19.67
N THR A 28 18.47 -5.72 20.33
CA THR A 28 17.37 -4.76 20.49
C THR A 28 17.75 -3.46 19.79
N HIS A 29 16.87 -2.97 18.94
CA HIS A 29 17.02 -1.71 18.24
C HIS A 29 15.76 -0.85 18.45
N ILE A 30 15.99 0.44 18.63
CA ILE A 30 14.91 1.41 18.82
C ILE A 30 14.89 2.35 17.61
N TYR A 31 13.72 2.49 17.00
CA TYR A 31 13.53 3.28 15.79
C TYR A 31 12.51 4.39 16.01
N THR A 32 12.79 5.55 15.44
CA THR A 32 11.82 6.65 15.30
C THR A 32 10.83 6.35 14.17
N ALA A 33 9.75 7.12 14.07
CA ALA A 33 8.78 6.99 12.98
C ALA A 33 9.45 7.12 11.60
N ASP A 34 10.31 8.10 11.42
CA ASP A 34 11.02 8.32 10.16
C ASP A 34 11.94 7.14 9.80
N GLN A 35 12.58 6.56 10.80
CA GLN A 35 13.42 5.38 10.60
C GLN A 35 12.60 4.15 10.22
N VAL A 36 11.40 4.00 10.80
CA VAL A 36 10.48 2.93 10.43
C VAL A 36 10.01 3.09 8.98
N GLU A 37 9.67 4.30 8.56
CA GLU A 37 9.30 4.57 7.16
C GLU A 37 10.45 4.22 6.20
N THR A 38 11.66 4.60 6.54
CA THR A 38 12.85 4.26 5.76
C THR A 38 13.04 2.75 5.66
N LEU A 39 12.84 2.03 6.77
CA LEU A 39 12.96 0.57 6.81
C LEU A 39 11.90 -0.09 5.91
N ILE A 40 10.66 0.37 5.96
CA ILE A 40 9.59 -0.13 5.09
C ILE A 40 9.98 0.06 3.62
N TYR A 41 10.47 1.24 3.25
CA TYR A 41 10.91 1.52 1.89
C TYR A 41 12.05 0.60 1.43
N LEU A 42 13.07 0.45 2.26
CA LEU A 42 14.21 -0.42 1.95
C LEU A 42 13.79 -1.88 1.79
N LEU A 43 12.92 -2.38 2.66
CA LEU A 43 12.40 -3.74 2.57
C LEU A 43 11.56 -3.94 1.32
N THR A 44 10.73 -2.97 0.97
CA THR A 44 9.94 -3.00 -0.26
C THR A 44 10.86 -3.09 -1.50
N ALA A 45 11.92 -2.29 -1.54
CA ALA A 45 12.89 -2.31 -2.63
C ALA A 45 13.59 -3.67 -2.75
N GLN A 46 13.92 -4.30 -1.63
CA GLN A 46 14.51 -5.63 -1.65
C GLN A 46 13.50 -6.70 -2.04
N ARG A 47 12.27 -6.63 -1.55
CA ARG A 47 11.21 -7.57 -1.92
C ARG A 47 10.99 -7.59 -3.43
N ALA A 48 11.07 -6.44 -4.09
CA ALA A 48 10.93 -6.35 -5.55
C ALA A 48 11.98 -7.16 -6.31
N LYS A 49 13.12 -7.43 -5.69
CA LYS A 49 14.23 -8.19 -6.28
C LYS A 49 14.24 -9.66 -5.86
N MET A 50 13.43 -10.03 -4.89
CA MET A 50 13.41 -11.39 -4.36
C MET A 50 12.60 -12.32 -5.26
N LEU A 51 12.91 -13.60 -5.19
CA LEU A 51 12.17 -14.67 -5.84
C LEU A 51 11.45 -15.51 -4.77
N PRO A 52 10.25 -16.01 -5.05
CA PRO A 52 9.49 -15.78 -6.28
C PRO A 52 9.00 -14.33 -6.42
N SER A 53 8.90 -13.87 -7.66
CA SER A 53 8.40 -12.52 -7.94
C SER A 53 6.95 -12.38 -7.50
N VAL A 54 6.54 -11.13 -7.21
CA VAL A 54 5.13 -10.84 -6.98
C VAL A 54 4.34 -11.19 -8.24
N PRO A 55 3.20 -11.91 -8.14
CA PRO A 55 2.39 -12.26 -9.30
C PRO A 55 1.94 -11.04 -10.10
N HIS A 56 1.95 -11.15 -11.42
CA HIS A 56 1.49 -10.08 -12.31
C HIS A 56 -0.04 -9.95 -12.38
N LEU A 57 -0.75 -11.05 -12.14
CA LEU A 57 -2.20 -11.08 -12.20
C LEU A 57 -2.78 -11.05 -10.78
N ALA A 58 -3.67 -10.12 -10.54
CA ALA A 58 -4.36 -10.01 -9.24
C ALA A 58 -5.14 -11.29 -8.89
N SER A 59 -5.64 -12.01 -9.90
CA SER A 59 -6.35 -13.28 -9.71
C SER A 59 -5.48 -14.40 -9.15
N GLU A 60 -4.16 -14.27 -9.22
CA GLU A 60 -3.21 -15.24 -8.66
C GLU A 60 -2.90 -14.96 -7.18
N VAL A 61 -3.43 -13.87 -6.65
CA VAL A 61 -3.14 -13.43 -5.30
C VAL A 61 -4.38 -13.57 -4.43
N GLN A 62 -4.24 -14.19 -3.27
CA GLN A 62 -5.22 -14.08 -2.20
C GLN A 62 -4.65 -13.08 -1.20
N PRO A 63 -5.23 -11.87 -1.09
CA PRO A 63 -4.69 -10.88 -0.19
C PRO A 63 -4.93 -11.28 1.26
N ASP A 64 -3.87 -11.51 2.00
CA ASP A 64 -3.94 -11.72 3.44
C ASP A 64 -4.27 -10.40 4.16
N HIS A 65 -3.94 -9.29 3.51
CA HIS A 65 -4.19 -7.95 4.00
C HIS A 65 -4.83 -7.08 2.93
N VAL A 66 -5.88 -6.39 3.30
CA VAL A 66 -6.51 -5.37 2.45
C VAL A 66 -6.02 -4.01 2.92
N LEU A 67 -5.41 -3.26 2.02
CA LEU A 67 -4.98 -1.90 2.28
C LEU A 67 -6.12 -0.94 1.93
N ILE A 68 -6.55 -0.17 2.92
CA ILE A 68 -7.59 0.83 2.72
C ILE A 68 -6.92 2.20 2.72
N ALA A 69 -7.19 2.98 1.68
CA ALA A 69 -6.69 4.35 1.62
C ALA A 69 -7.51 5.24 2.55
N ASP A 70 -6.83 5.90 3.49
CA ASP A 70 -7.46 6.87 4.38
C ASP A 70 -7.79 8.18 3.65
N ALA A 71 -7.02 8.52 2.64
CA ALA A 71 -7.23 9.64 1.76
C ALA A 71 -6.66 9.35 0.38
N TYR A 72 -7.15 10.04 -0.64
CA TYR A 72 -6.60 9.93 -1.98
C TYR A 72 -6.66 11.27 -2.72
N GLU A 73 -5.77 11.44 -3.68
CA GLU A 73 -5.80 12.56 -4.61
C GLU A 73 -5.54 12.06 -6.03
N LEU A 74 -6.23 12.63 -6.99
CA LEU A 74 -6.07 12.31 -8.40
C LEU A 74 -5.46 13.50 -9.12
N GLN A 75 -4.47 13.23 -9.96
CA GLN A 75 -3.86 14.24 -10.80
C GLN A 75 -3.67 13.70 -12.21
N VAL A 76 -4.23 14.41 -13.18
CA VAL A 76 -4.02 14.09 -14.59
C VAL A 76 -2.74 14.76 -15.05
N LEU A 77 -1.87 13.99 -15.69
CA LEU A 77 -0.65 14.47 -16.31
C LEU A 77 -0.76 14.34 -17.84
N PRO A 78 -1.31 15.37 -18.54
CA PRO A 78 -1.51 15.28 -20.00
C PRO A 78 -0.20 15.08 -20.77
N GLU A 79 0.87 15.69 -20.27
CA GLU A 79 2.20 15.64 -20.90
C GLU A 79 2.79 14.22 -20.95
N HIS A 80 2.41 13.39 -19.99
CA HIS A 80 2.88 12.01 -19.87
C HIS A 80 1.80 10.99 -20.23
N ALA A 81 0.63 11.45 -20.68
CA ALA A 81 -0.52 10.60 -20.96
C ALA A 81 -0.78 9.61 -19.82
N ALA A 82 -0.83 10.12 -18.59
CA ALA A 82 -0.95 9.31 -17.39
C ALA A 82 -1.86 9.95 -16.35
N LEU A 83 -2.48 9.09 -15.55
CA LEU A 83 -3.19 9.46 -14.33
C LEU A 83 -2.32 9.12 -13.13
N GLN A 84 -2.12 10.06 -12.23
CA GLN A 84 -1.49 9.80 -10.95
C GLN A 84 -2.54 9.66 -9.87
N VAL A 85 -2.43 8.59 -9.10
CA VAL A 85 -3.28 8.34 -7.93
C VAL A 85 -2.39 8.37 -6.69
N TRP A 86 -2.61 9.37 -5.86
CA TRP A 86 -1.98 9.45 -4.56
C TRP A 86 -2.90 8.81 -3.53
N MET A 87 -2.37 7.89 -2.75
CA MET A 87 -3.13 7.22 -1.70
C MET A 87 -2.39 7.31 -0.38
N GLN A 88 -3.10 7.68 0.67
CA GLN A 88 -2.56 7.70 2.01
C GLN A 88 -2.97 6.43 2.75
N HIS A 89 -1.99 5.79 3.35
CA HIS A 89 -2.19 4.69 4.27
C HIS A 89 -1.54 5.03 5.61
N ALA A 90 -2.22 4.73 6.71
CA ALA A 90 -1.75 5.10 8.04
C ALA A 90 -0.36 4.54 8.38
N GLY A 91 -0.03 3.35 7.88
CA GLY A 91 1.26 2.70 8.12
C GLY A 91 2.33 3.01 7.07
N PHE A 92 1.94 3.07 5.79
CA PHE A 92 2.90 3.27 4.69
C PHE A 92 3.11 4.73 4.30
N GLY A 93 2.25 5.64 4.77
CA GLY A 93 2.28 7.02 4.36
C GLY A 93 1.65 7.23 2.97
N TRP A 94 2.11 8.24 2.24
CA TRP A 94 1.62 8.53 0.90
C TRP A 94 2.32 7.65 -0.13
N GLY A 95 1.51 6.92 -0.88
CA GLY A 95 1.96 6.18 -2.05
C GLY A 95 1.46 6.81 -3.34
N LEU A 96 2.24 6.70 -4.39
CA LEU A 96 1.90 7.20 -5.72
C LEU A 96 1.83 6.04 -6.70
N VAL A 97 0.69 5.94 -7.38
CA VAL A 97 0.53 5.01 -8.50
C VAL A 97 0.33 5.82 -9.77
N THR A 98 1.14 5.58 -10.78
CA THR A 98 0.99 6.19 -12.09
C THR A 98 0.35 5.18 -13.03
N ILE A 99 -0.78 5.54 -13.61
CA ILE A 99 -1.56 4.68 -14.51
C ILE A 99 -1.50 5.29 -15.90
N PRO A 100 -1.03 4.54 -16.92
CA PRO A 100 -1.10 5.00 -18.32
C PRO A 100 -2.53 5.29 -18.75
N VAL A 101 -2.72 6.20 -19.70
CA VAL A 101 -4.03 6.61 -20.19
C VAL A 101 -4.92 5.43 -20.58
N ALA A 102 -4.36 4.43 -21.27
CA ALA A 102 -5.11 3.24 -21.65
C ALA A 102 -5.72 2.51 -20.45
N GLY A 103 -4.95 2.40 -19.34
CA GLY A 103 -5.44 1.83 -18.10
C GLY A 103 -6.48 2.72 -17.41
N ALA A 104 -6.27 4.04 -17.45
CA ALA A 104 -7.21 5.01 -16.88
C ALA A 104 -8.56 4.98 -17.62
N GLU A 105 -8.55 4.86 -18.93
CA GLU A 105 -9.77 4.70 -19.73
C GLU A 105 -10.53 3.44 -19.34
N HIS A 106 -9.83 2.34 -19.16
CA HIS A 106 -10.44 1.08 -18.74
C HIS A 106 -11.12 1.24 -17.37
N ILE A 107 -10.43 1.82 -16.40
CA ILE A 107 -11.00 2.11 -15.07
C ILE A 107 -12.24 2.99 -15.19
N TRP A 108 -12.18 4.01 -16.03
CA TRP A 108 -13.30 4.91 -16.26
C TRP A 108 -14.52 4.18 -16.80
N GLN A 109 -14.34 3.30 -17.78
CA GLN A 109 -15.42 2.50 -18.34
C GLN A 109 -16.04 1.56 -17.30
N GLU A 110 -15.21 0.92 -16.49
CA GLU A 110 -15.69 0.06 -15.40
C GLU A 110 -16.54 0.85 -14.39
N LEU A 111 -16.10 2.06 -14.04
CA LEU A 111 -16.84 2.94 -13.13
C LEU A 111 -18.19 3.39 -13.73
N ILE A 112 -18.24 3.68 -15.02
CA ILE A 112 -19.48 4.03 -15.71
C ILE A 112 -20.45 2.85 -15.67
N GLU A 113 -20.00 1.64 -15.96
CA GLU A 113 -20.83 0.44 -15.92
C GLU A 113 -21.35 0.17 -14.51
N LEU A 114 -20.50 0.34 -13.51
CA LEU A 114 -20.90 0.24 -12.10
C LEU A 114 -21.98 1.26 -11.74
N GLY A 115 -21.84 2.50 -12.22
CA GLY A 115 -22.81 3.57 -12.02
C GLY A 115 -24.18 3.28 -12.63
N LYS A 116 -24.25 2.54 -13.73
CA LYS A 116 -25.52 2.11 -14.33
C LYS A 116 -26.25 1.07 -13.49
N THR A 117 -25.52 0.22 -12.79
CA THR A 117 -26.09 -0.82 -11.93
C THR A 117 -26.36 -0.33 -10.52
N ASN A 118 -25.60 0.66 -10.05
CA ASN A 118 -25.72 1.28 -8.74
C ASN A 118 -25.74 2.82 -8.89
N PRO A 119 -26.87 3.41 -9.29
CA PRO A 119 -26.93 4.85 -9.59
C PRO A 119 -26.73 5.77 -8.37
N GLU A 120 -26.86 5.23 -7.17
CA GLU A 120 -26.60 6.01 -5.95
C GLU A 120 -25.25 5.63 -5.37
N PRO A 121 -24.31 6.58 -5.24
CA PRO A 121 -23.05 6.29 -4.58
C PRO A 121 -23.27 5.93 -3.12
N PRO A 122 -22.52 4.98 -2.57
CA PRO A 122 -22.61 4.65 -1.16
C PRO A 122 -22.28 5.89 -0.32
N SER A 123 -23.23 6.32 0.50
CA SER A 123 -23.08 7.52 1.31
C SER A 123 -22.02 7.30 2.40
N GLY A 124 -21.09 8.25 2.50
CA GLY A 124 -20.11 8.32 3.59
C GLY A 124 -18.97 7.30 3.51
N GLN A 125 -18.75 6.68 2.37
CA GLN A 125 -17.78 5.58 2.26
C GLN A 125 -16.47 5.94 1.56
N LEU A 126 -16.46 7.03 0.84
CA LEU A 126 -15.27 7.53 0.16
C LEU A 126 -14.83 8.80 0.85
N GLN A 127 -13.90 8.67 1.71
CA GLN A 127 -13.28 9.80 2.39
C GLN A 127 -11.77 9.72 2.28
#